data_c821236da1e7164ba84ca51dc82df669
#
_entry.id   c821236da1e7164ba84ca51dc82df669
#
_cell.length_a   1.000
_cell.length_b   1.000
_cell.length_c   1.000
_cell.angle_alpha   90.00
_cell.angle_beta   90.00
_cell.angle_gamma   90.00
#
_symmetry.space_group_name_H-M   'P 1'
#
loop_
_entity.id
_entity.type
_entity.pdbx_description
1 polymer ?
#
loop_
_entity_poly.entity_id
_entity_poly.type
_entity_poly.pdbx_seq_one_letter_code
_entity_poly.pdbx_strand_id
1 'polypeptide(L)'
;VLPPRPVGVQPVIRFRNPVDGVVAWDDLVKGRIEIANAELDDLVIARADLTPTYNFCVVVDDWEMGITHVIRGDDHVNNTPRQINILKALGAEVPLYAHLSMILGDDGQKLSKRHGAVSVMQYDDEGYLPEAVLNYLARLGWSHGDDEIFSMQQFCEWFDLDHITPSAAQFNTEKLNWLNAHYIKQTD
;
A
#
# COMPACT_ATOMS: atom_id res chain seq x y z
N VAL A 1 15.58 9.41 -36.63
CA VAL A 1 14.38 10.04 -37.20
C VAL A 1 13.21 9.13 -36.83
N LEU A 2 12.24 9.66 -36.09
CA LEU A 2 11.03 8.91 -35.79
C LEU A 2 10.20 8.68 -37.05
N PRO A 3 9.57 7.51 -37.22
CA PRO A 3 8.68 7.29 -38.38
C PRO A 3 7.50 8.27 -38.33
N PRO A 4 6.90 8.61 -39.51
CA PRO A 4 5.75 9.49 -39.57
C PRO A 4 4.58 8.87 -38.77
N ARG A 5 3.82 9.71 -38.08
CA ARG A 5 2.64 9.28 -37.32
C ARG A 5 1.62 8.63 -38.25
N PRO A 6 1.08 7.45 -37.87
CA PRO A 6 -0.06 6.89 -38.62
C PRO A 6 -1.27 7.84 -38.57
N VAL A 7 -1.94 7.99 -39.70
CA VAL A 7 -3.15 8.82 -39.79
C VAL A 7 -4.27 8.24 -38.93
N GLY A 8 -4.90 9.06 -38.10
CA GLY A 8 -6.04 8.67 -37.24
C GLY A 8 -5.67 8.01 -35.91
N VAL A 9 -4.37 7.85 -35.61
CA VAL A 9 -3.93 7.31 -34.33
C VAL A 9 -3.58 8.45 -33.37
N GLN A 10 -4.22 8.44 -32.19
CA GLN A 10 -3.92 9.38 -31.11
C GLN A 10 -2.66 8.89 -30.36
N PRO A 11 -1.60 9.73 -30.25
CA PRO A 11 -0.37 9.34 -29.56
C PRO A 11 -0.57 9.31 -28.05
N VAL A 12 0.15 8.42 -27.37
CA VAL A 12 0.33 8.44 -25.92
C VAL A 12 1.77 8.82 -25.58
N ILE A 13 2.01 9.33 -24.38
CA ILE A 13 3.36 9.62 -23.90
C ILE A 13 3.82 8.44 -23.05
N ARG A 14 5.01 7.92 -23.39
CA ARG A 14 5.65 6.85 -22.62
C ARG A 14 6.90 7.36 -21.94
N PHE A 15 7.11 6.90 -20.73
CA PHE A 15 8.38 7.04 -20.02
C PHE A 15 9.38 6.04 -20.65
N ARG A 16 10.50 6.56 -21.14
CA ARG A 16 11.57 5.70 -21.62
C ARG A 16 12.34 5.14 -20.45
N ASN A 17 12.07 3.89 -20.10
CA ASN A 17 12.73 3.22 -18.98
C ASN A 17 14.21 2.97 -19.28
N PRO A 18 15.11 3.09 -18.29
CA PRO A 18 16.47 2.56 -18.43
C PRO A 18 16.46 1.07 -18.81
N VAL A 19 17.38 0.65 -19.66
CA VAL A 19 17.48 -0.75 -20.09
C VAL A 19 18.52 -1.51 -19.25
N ASP A 20 19.63 -0.80 -18.91
CA ASP A 20 20.74 -1.41 -18.19
C ASP A 20 20.62 -1.25 -16.68
N GLY A 21 21.27 -2.15 -15.94
CA GLY A 21 21.34 -2.12 -14.49
C GLY A 21 20.05 -2.60 -13.80
N VAL A 22 19.97 -2.30 -12.52
CA VAL A 22 18.85 -2.68 -11.65
C VAL A 22 18.26 -1.46 -10.97
N VAL A 23 16.97 -1.49 -10.70
CA VAL A 23 16.32 -0.63 -9.73
C VAL A 23 16.12 -1.40 -8.45
N ALA A 24 16.57 -0.84 -7.34
CA ALA A 24 16.57 -1.51 -6.05
C ALA A 24 16.18 -0.54 -4.94
N TRP A 25 15.52 -1.06 -3.91
CA TRP A 25 15.18 -0.33 -2.69
C TRP A 25 15.16 -1.27 -1.48
N ASP A 26 15.34 -0.72 -0.32
CA ASP A 26 15.19 -1.43 0.94
C ASP A 26 13.78 -1.15 1.47
N ASP A 27 12.88 -2.11 1.26
CA ASP A 27 11.51 -2.02 1.75
C ASP A 27 11.50 -2.25 3.25
N LEU A 28 10.86 -1.34 4.00
CA LEU A 28 10.88 -1.38 5.47
C LEU A 28 10.16 -2.60 6.06
N VAL A 29 9.36 -3.30 5.26
CA VAL A 29 8.62 -4.52 5.68
C VAL A 29 9.14 -5.77 4.98
N LYS A 30 9.35 -5.68 3.66
CA LYS A 30 9.71 -6.84 2.82
C LYS A 30 11.22 -7.02 2.67
N GLY A 31 12.04 -6.06 3.13
CA GLY A 31 13.50 -6.09 2.97
C GLY A 31 13.96 -5.67 1.57
N ARG A 32 15.17 -6.07 1.20
CA ARG A 32 15.79 -5.69 -0.07
C ARG A 32 15.06 -6.28 -1.27
N ILE A 33 14.62 -5.42 -2.19
CA ILE A 33 13.99 -5.80 -3.46
C ILE A 33 14.81 -5.21 -4.61
N GLU A 34 15.10 -6.04 -5.62
CA GLU A 34 15.85 -5.66 -6.81
C GLU A 34 15.15 -6.18 -8.06
N ILE A 35 14.99 -5.32 -9.06
CA ILE A 35 14.38 -5.66 -10.35
C ILE A 35 15.32 -5.17 -11.45
N ALA A 36 15.61 -6.03 -12.43
CA ALA A 36 16.39 -5.62 -13.59
C ALA A 36 15.60 -4.60 -14.42
N ASN A 37 16.24 -3.51 -14.81
CA ASN A 37 15.57 -2.51 -15.66
C ASN A 37 15.06 -3.09 -16.98
N ALA A 38 15.74 -4.10 -17.51
CA ALA A 38 15.35 -4.82 -18.73
C ALA A 38 14.00 -5.56 -18.60
N GLU A 39 13.52 -5.82 -17.37
CA GLU A 39 12.22 -6.45 -17.11
C GLU A 39 11.06 -5.43 -17.09
N LEU A 40 11.38 -4.13 -17.09
CA LEU A 40 10.41 -3.06 -17.02
C LEU A 40 10.12 -2.50 -18.42
N ASP A 41 8.86 -2.31 -18.73
CA ASP A 41 8.39 -1.71 -19.98
C ASP A 41 8.44 -0.19 -19.95
N ASP A 42 8.40 0.41 -21.14
CA ASP A 42 8.20 1.84 -21.31
C ASP A 42 6.75 2.19 -20.96
N LEU A 43 6.53 2.54 -19.70
CA LEU A 43 5.21 2.79 -19.12
C LEU A 43 4.52 3.99 -19.81
N VAL A 44 3.24 3.87 -20.13
CA VAL A 44 2.41 5.03 -20.52
C VAL A 44 2.24 5.94 -19.32
N ILE A 45 2.72 7.18 -19.41
CA ILE A 45 2.62 8.20 -18.36
C ILE A 45 1.53 9.23 -18.63
N ALA A 46 1.17 9.44 -19.90
CA ALA A 46 0.01 10.26 -20.26
C ALA A 46 -0.75 9.65 -21.44
N ARG A 47 -2.07 9.73 -21.37
CA ARG A 47 -2.99 9.32 -22.41
C ARG A 47 -2.97 10.30 -23.58
N ALA A 48 -3.69 9.98 -24.66
CA ALA A 48 -3.77 10.80 -25.85
C ALA A 48 -4.36 12.20 -25.61
N ASP A 49 -5.24 12.33 -24.65
CA ASP A 49 -5.82 13.60 -24.18
C ASP A 49 -4.93 14.35 -23.17
N LEU A 50 -3.71 13.87 -22.95
CA LEU A 50 -2.73 14.35 -21.97
C LEU A 50 -3.11 14.09 -20.50
N THR A 51 -4.19 13.36 -20.24
CA THR A 51 -4.51 12.92 -18.87
C THR A 51 -3.40 12.00 -18.36
N PRO A 52 -2.77 12.29 -17.23
CA PRO A 52 -1.71 11.44 -16.68
C PRO A 52 -2.26 10.10 -16.19
N THR A 53 -1.40 9.08 -16.20
CA THR A 53 -1.73 7.77 -15.64
C THR A 53 -1.38 7.69 -14.15
N TYR A 54 -1.94 6.70 -13.46
CA TYR A 54 -1.78 6.52 -12.02
C TYR A 54 -0.32 6.61 -11.55
N ASN A 55 0.59 5.84 -12.14
CA ASN A 55 1.98 5.81 -11.69
C ASN A 55 2.69 7.16 -11.84
N PHE A 56 2.33 7.95 -12.83
CA PHE A 56 2.89 9.28 -13.00
C PHE A 56 2.26 10.30 -12.05
N CYS A 57 0.94 10.26 -11.88
CA CYS A 57 0.25 11.12 -10.91
C CYS A 57 0.81 10.95 -9.51
N VAL A 58 0.86 9.72 -9.02
CA VAL A 58 1.28 9.46 -7.63
C VAL A 58 2.72 9.88 -7.38
N VAL A 59 3.60 9.72 -8.37
CA VAL A 59 5.00 10.17 -8.26
C VAL A 59 5.11 11.69 -8.13
N VAL A 60 4.35 12.42 -8.95
CA VAL A 60 4.37 13.89 -8.92
C VAL A 60 3.73 14.41 -7.63
N ASP A 61 2.60 13.84 -7.23
CA ASP A 61 1.89 14.24 -6.00
C ASP A 61 2.76 13.96 -4.76
N ASP A 62 3.36 12.78 -4.65
CA ASP A 62 4.23 12.42 -3.54
C ASP A 62 5.45 13.35 -3.46
N TRP A 63 6.05 13.67 -4.60
CA TRP A 63 7.19 14.58 -4.65
C TRP A 63 6.81 16.02 -4.28
N GLU A 64 5.75 16.58 -4.89
CA GLU A 64 5.32 17.96 -4.61
C GLU A 64 4.77 18.14 -3.19
N MET A 65 4.15 17.10 -2.62
CA MET A 65 3.68 17.10 -1.24
C MET A 65 4.78 16.79 -0.22
N GLY A 66 5.99 16.44 -0.66
CA GLY A 66 7.12 16.14 0.23
C GLY A 66 6.93 14.85 1.04
N ILE A 67 6.28 13.84 0.44
CA ILE A 67 6.07 12.55 1.09
C ILE A 67 7.41 11.85 1.33
N THR A 68 7.69 11.54 2.57
CA THR A 68 8.93 10.88 3.01
C THR A 68 8.83 9.36 3.05
N HIS A 69 7.63 8.84 3.32
CA HIS A 69 7.36 7.40 3.46
C HIS A 69 6.09 7.05 2.67
N VAL A 70 6.20 6.06 1.80
CA VAL A 70 5.07 5.48 1.07
C VAL A 70 4.74 4.14 1.72
N ILE A 71 3.67 4.12 2.53
CA ILE A 71 3.21 2.94 3.26
C ILE A 71 1.90 2.48 2.60
N ARG A 72 1.88 1.29 2.00
CA ARG A 72 0.74 0.83 1.20
C ARG A 72 0.67 -0.71 1.10
N GLY A 73 -0.40 -1.23 0.53
CA GLY A 73 -0.53 -2.67 0.29
C GLY A 73 0.52 -3.23 -0.68
N ASP A 74 0.90 -4.48 -0.50
CA ASP A 74 1.94 -5.14 -1.30
C ASP A 74 1.49 -5.49 -2.73
N ASP A 75 0.22 -5.32 -3.07
CA ASP A 75 -0.26 -5.32 -4.45
C ASP A 75 0.33 -4.18 -5.30
N HIS A 76 0.93 -3.17 -4.68
CA HIS A 76 1.64 -2.08 -5.32
C HIS A 76 3.16 -2.28 -5.44
N VAL A 77 3.73 -3.38 -4.95
CA VAL A 77 5.18 -3.66 -5.05
C VAL A 77 5.68 -3.56 -6.49
N ASN A 78 4.92 -4.10 -7.45
CA ASN A 78 5.29 -4.08 -8.88
C ASN A 78 5.24 -2.67 -9.51
N ASN A 79 4.58 -1.70 -8.87
CA ASN A 79 4.58 -0.31 -9.32
C ASN A 79 5.84 0.44 -8.86
N THR A 80 6.42 0.03 -7.74
CA THR A 80 7.53 0.72 -7.07
C THR A 80 8.75 0.93 -7.97
N PRO A 81 9.28 -0.08 -8.69
CA PRO A 81 10.47 0.14 -9.52
C PRO A 81 10.22 1.15 -10.65
N ARG A 82 9.00 1.17 -11.22
CA ARG A 82 8.61 2.15 -12.24
C ARG A 82 8.55 3.56 -11.66
N GLN A 83 7.98 3.71 -10.49
CA GLN A 83 7.87 4.98 -9.78
C GLN A 83 9.25 5.51 -9.37
N ILE A 84 10.14 4.66 -8.87
CA ILE A 84 11.53 5.03 -8.54
C ILE A 84 12.27 5.54 -9.80
N ASN A 85 12.13 4.87 -10.94
CA ASN A 85 12.78 5.31 -12.17
C ASN A 85 12.24 6.65 -12.67
N ILE A 86 10.94 6.91 -12.52
CA ILE A 86 10.34 8.22 -12.85
C ILE A 86 10.87 9.31 -11.90
N LEU A 87 10.89 9.06 -10.58
CA LEU A 87 11.44 9.99 -9.58
C LEU A 87 12.89 10.37 -9.91
N LYS A 88 13.74 9.38 -10.19
CA LYS A 88 15.14 9.59 -10.58
C LYS A 88 15.27 10.43 -11.86
N ALA A 89 14.41 10.18 -12.86
CA ALA A 89 14.41 10.96 -14.10
C ALA A 89 13.98 12.41 -13.89
N LEU A 90 13.13 12.68 -12.90
CA LEU A 90 12.72 14.03 -12.49
C LEU A 90 13.76 14.72 -11.59
N GLY A 91 14.78 13.99 -11.11
CA GLY A 91 15.74 14.52 -10.14
C GLY A 91 15.18 14.65 -8.72
N ALA A 92 14.09 13.95 -8.44
CA ALA A 92 13.43 13.93 -7.13
C ALA A 92 14.10 12.94 -6.18
N GLU A 93 14.03 13.20 -4.88
CA GLU A 93 14.41 12.23 -3.86
C GLU A 93 13.43 11.05 -3.87
N VAL A 94 13.95 9.85 -3.69
CA VAL A 94 13.15 8.63 -3.60
C VAL A 94 12.70 8.46 -2.16
N PRO A 95 11.37 8.38 -1.88
CA PRO A 95 10.88 8.16 -0.53
C PRO A 95 11.23 6.75 -0.03
N LEU A 96 11.10 6.53 1.27
CA LEU A 96 11.14 5.20 1.85
C LEU A 96 9.82 4.46 1.53
N TYR A 97 9.93 3.16 1.26
CA TYR A 97 8.78 2.32 0.96
C TYR A 97 8.55 1.27 2.05
N ALA A 98 7.28 1.05 2.37
CA ALA A 98 6.83 -0.02 3.24
C ALA A 98 5.59 -0.69 2.63
N HIS A 99 5.71 -1.95 2.24
CA HIS A 99 4.60 -2.69 1.63
C HIS A 99 4.00 -3.68 2.62
N LEU A 100 2.78 -3.38 3.08
CA LEU A 100 2.04 -4.20 4.02
C LEU A 100 1.41 -5.39 3.30
N SER A 101 1.45 -6.54 3.95
CA SER A 101 0.83 -7.74 3.41
C SER A 101 -0.69 -7.62 3.35
N MET A 102 -1.27 -8.30 2.36
CA MET A 102 -2.70 -8.32 2.16
C MET A 102 -3.40 -9.03 3.33
N ILE A 103 -4.57 -8.51 3.69
CA ILE A 103 -5.49 -9.21 4.60
C ILE A 103 -6.28 -10.23 3.79
N LEU A 104 -6.30 -11.46 4.27
CA LEU A 104 -7.01 -12.58 3.65
C LEU A 104 -8.35 -12.81 4.34
N GLY A 105 -9.35 -13.26 3.59
CA GLY A 105 -10.57 -13.80 4.14
C GLY A 105 -10.37 -15.20 4.74
N ASP A 106 -11.43 -15.76 5.29
CA ASP A 106 -11.45 -17.11 5.87
C ASP A 106 -11.16 -18.22 4.84
N ASP A 107 -11.40 -17.95 3.56
CA ASP A 107 -11.07 -18.83 2.43
C ASP A 107 -9.61 -18.71 1.95
N GLY A 108 -8.77 -17.89 2.62
CA GLY A 108 -7.39 -17.64 2.25
C GLY A 108 -7.20 -16.76 1.01
N GLN A 109 -8.28 -16.20 0.46
CA GLN A 109 -8.20 -15.26 -0.66
C GLN A 109 -8.14 -13.82 -0.16
N LYS A 110 -7.63 -12.90 -1.00
CA LYS A 110 -7.64 -11.47 -0.69
C LYS A 110 -9.02 -11.03 -0.19
N LEU A 111 -9.05 -10.37 0.97
CA LEU A 111 -10.27 -9.84 1.55
C LEU A 111 -10.98 -8.91 0.53
N SER A 112 -12.24 -9.16 0.28
CA SER A 112 -13.03 -8.46 -0.73
C SER A 112 -14.49 -8.32 -0.28
N LYS A 113 -15.28 -7.56 -1.02
CA LYS A 113 -16.71 -7.35 -0.72
C LYS A 113 -17.50 -8.67 -0.53
N ARG A 114 -17.14 -9.74 -1.22
CA ARG A 114 -17.79 -11.08 -1.05
C ARG A 114 -17.52 -11.71 0.32
N HIS A 115 -16.49 -11.26 1.05
CA HIS A 115 -16.16 -11.71 2.40
C HIS A 115 -16.76 -10.78 3.47
N GLY A 116 -17.65 -9.86 3.10
CA GLY A 116 -18.17 -8.85 4.01
C GLY A 116 -17.20 -7.70 4.30
N ALA A 117 -16.03 -7.67 3.63
CA ALA A 117 -15.11 -6.54 3.73
C ALA A 117 -15.67 -5.36 2.95
N VAL A 118 -16.12 -4.40 3.67
CA VAL A 118 -16.80 -3.22 3.18
C VAL A 118 -16.19 -1.97 3.77
N SER A 119 -16.83 -0.86 3.61
CA SER A 119 -16.45 0.39 4.22
C SER A 119 -16.27 0.25 5.74
N VAL A 120 -15.32 0.96 6.32
CA VAL A 120 -15.15 1.07 7.78
C VAL A 120 -16.47 1.43 8.48
N MET A 121 -17.34 2.20 7.82
CA MET A 121 -18.65 2.56 8.35
C MET A 121 -19.61 1.39 8.55
N GLN A 122 -19.38 0.26 7.87
CA GLN A 122 -20.21 -0.91 8.11
C GLN A 122 -19.96 -1.51 9.49
N TYR A 123 -18.76 -1.45 10.02
CA TYR A 123 -18.50 -1.89 11.40
C TYR A 123 -19.30 -1.05 12.41
N ASP A 124 -19.47 0.24 12.16
CA ASP A 124 -20.33 1.11 12.96
C ASP A 124 -21.80 0.68 12.87
N ASP A 125 -22.30 0.45 11.65
CA ASP A 125 -23.67 -0.05 11.41
C ASP A 125 -23.93 -1.41 12.08
N GLU A 126 -22.91 -2.25 12.20
CA GLU A 126 -22.95 -3.56 12.86
C GLU A 126 -22.73 -3.50 14.38
N GLY A 127 -22.49 -2.31 14.94
CA GLY A 127 -22.38 -2.07 16.38
C GLY A 127 -20.99 -2.36 16.96
N TYR A 128 -19.93 -2.29 16.15
CA TYR A 128 -18.57 -2.36 16.64
C TYR A 128 -18.10 -0.99 17.13
N LEU A 129 -17.44 -0.98 18.29
CA LEU A 129 -16.81 0.22 18.81
C LEU A 129 -15.54 0.55 18.02
N PRO A 130 -15.26 1.83 17.75
CA PRO A 130 -14.06 2.26 17.03
C PRO A 130 -12.76 1.71 17.62
N GLU A 131 -12.66 1.68 18.95
CA GLU A 131 -11.48 1.18 19.67
C GLU A 131 -11.24 -0.31 19.40
N ALA A 132 -12.31 -1.10 19.33
CA ALA A 132 -12.23 -2.53 19.04
C ALA A 132 -11.76 -2.77 17.60
N VAL A 133 -12.33 -2.02 16.64
CA VAL A 133 -11.96 -2.14 15.22
C VAL A 133 -10.51 -1.73 15.01
N LEU A 134 -10.07 -0.60 15.58
CA LEU A 134 -8.70 -0.10 15.45
C LEU A 134 -7.69 -1.06 16.07
N ASN A 135 -7.94 -1.55 17.29
CA ASN A 135 -7.08 -2.52 17.95
C ASN A 135 -6.98 -3.83 17.12
N TYR A 136 -8.11 -4.31 16.61
CA TYR A 136 -8.14 -5.51 15.78
C TYR A 136 -7.36 -5.35 14.48
N LEU A 137 -7.59 -4.26 13.74
CA LEU A 137 -6.90 -3.99 12.48
C LEU A 137 -5.39 -3.81 12.68
N ALA A 138 -4.96 -3.14 13.76
CA ALA A 138 -3.55 -3.02 14.09
C ALA A 138 -2.91 -4.41 14.26
N ARG A 139 -3.55 -5.32 14.98
CA ARG A 139 -3.06 -6.69 15.22
C ARG A 139 -3.00 -7.58 13.99
N LEU A 140 -3.67 -7.23 12.91
CA LEU A 140 -3.59 -7.98 11.65
C LEU A 140 -2.24 -7.81 10.93
N GLY A 141 -1.52 -6.74 11.20
CA GLY A 141 -0.25 -6.49 10.51
C GLY A 141 0.87 -5.96 11.40
N TRP A 142 0.61 -5.77 12.69
CA TRP A 142 1.58 -5.24 13.64
C TRP A 142 1.44 -5.91 15.00
N SER A 143 2.51 -5.93 15.80
CA SER A 143 2.48 -6.49 17.15
C SER A 143 3.42 -5.72 18.10
N HIS A 144 3.04 -5.68 19.37
CA HIS A 144 3.87 -5.22 20.48
C HIS A 144 3.97 -6.35 21.49
N GLY A 145 5.02 -7.16 21.40
CA GLY A 145 5.15 -8.37 22.18
C GLY A 145 3.90 -9.26 22.12
N ASP A 146 3.40 -9.67 23.29
CA ASP A 146 2.20 -10.49 23.43
C ASP A 146 0.93 -9.67 23.73
N ASP A 147 1.02 -8.34 23.68
CA ASP A 147 -0.12 -7.46 23.96
C ASP A 147 -1.20 -7.60 22.87
N GLU A 148 -2.37 -8.05 23.27
CA GLU A 148 -3.52 -8.18 22.35
C GLU A 148 -4.49 -7.01 22.45
N ILE A 149 -4.56 -6.35 23.61
CA ILE A 149 -5.47 -5.26 23.93
C ILE A 149 -4.66 -4.03 24.34
N PHE A 150 -4.91 -2.93 23.68
CA PHE A 150 -4.25 -1.65 23.95
C PHE A 150 -5.15 -0.47 23.56
N SER A 151 -5.03 0.60 24.31
CA SER A 151 -5.70 1.86 23.98
C SER A 151 -5.06 2.52 22.77
N MET A 152 -5.77 3.45 22.15
CA MET A 152 -5.23 4.28 21.05
C MET A 152 -3.99 5.06 21.49
N GLN A 153 -3.96 5.54 22.74
CA GLN A 153 -2.79 6.23 23.29
C GLN A 153 -1.58 5.29 23.33
N GLN A 154 -1.75 4.08 23.89
CA GLN A 154 -0.67 3.07 23.92
C GLN A 154 -0.23 2.70 22.50
N PHE A 155 -1.17 2.56 21.55
CA PHE A 155 -0.81 2.28 20.17
C PHE A 155 0.05 3.39 19.57
N CYS A 156 -0.29 4.66 19.77
CA CYS A 156 0.52 5.79 19.32
C CYS A 156 1.91 5.85 19.97
N GLU A 157 2.04 5.42 21.21
CA GLU A 157 3.33 5.36 21.92
C GLU A 157 4.21 4.19 21.49
N TRP A 158 3.60 3.06 21.13
CA TRP A 158 4.31 1.80 20.83
C TRP A 158 4.55 1.57 19.34
N PHE A 159 3.75 2.21 18.47
CA PHE A 159 3.80 1.94 17.04
C PHE A 159 5.15 2.33 16.44
N ASP A 160 5.73 1.39 15.70
CA ASP A 160 6.84 1.61 14.79
C ASP A 160 6.68 0.73 13.54
N LEU A 161 7.51 0.97 12.54
CA LEU A 161 7.49 0.20 11.29
C LEU A 161 8.23 -1.14 11.41
N ASP A 162 9.13 -1.28 12.38
CA ASP A 162 9.98 -2.47 12.53
C ASP A 162 9.18 -3.70 12.99
N HIS A 163 8.06 -3.48 13.67
CA HIS A 163 7.17 -4.53 14.16
C HIS A 163 5.99 -4.83 13.21
N ILE A 164 6.02 -4.29 11.98
CA ILE A 164 5.05 -4.68 10.95
C ILE A 164 5.39 -6.08 10.44
N THR A 165 4.39 -6.95 10.44
CA THR A 165 4.52 -8.35 10.02
C THR A 165 4.58 -8.46 8.49
N PRO A 166 5.62 -9.10 7.91
CA PRO A 166 5.75 -9.25 6.46
C PRO A 166 4.85 -10.31 5.84
N SER A 167 4.19 -11.14 6.65
CA SER A 167 3.28 -12.20 6.21
C SER A 167 1.82 -11.75 6.23
N ALA A 168 1.02 -12.31 5.31
CA ALA A 168 -0.41 -12.04 5.27
C ALA A 168 -1.11 -12.53 6.54
N ALA A 169 -2.07 -11.73 7.03
CA ALA A 169 -2.93 -12.09 8.15
C ALA A 169 -4.33 -12.47 7.65
N GLN A 170 -4.94 -13.44 8.29
CA GLN A 170 -6.31 -13.86 7.99
C GLN A 170 -7.30 -13.12 8.90
N PHE A 171 -8.35 -12.55 8.30
CA PHE A 171 -9.42 -11.90 9.03
C PHE A 171 -10.22 -12.95 9.82
N ASN A 172 -10.47 -12.70 11.11
CA ASN A 172 -11.21 -13.57 12.01
C ASN A 172 -12.28 -12.78 12.75
N THR A 173 -13.54 -12.96 12.34
CA THR A 173 -14.68 -12.26 12.91
C THR A 173 -14.92 -12.61 14.39
N GLU A 174 -14.63 -13.84 14.80
CA GLU A 174 -14.80 -14.25 16.21
C GLU A 174 -13.84 -13.47 17.12
N LYS A 175 -12.60 -13.26 16.68
CA LYS A 175 -11.63 -12.47 17.41
C LYS A 175 -12.02 -10.99 17.48
N LEU A 176 -12.55 -10.43 16.40
CA LEU A 176 -13.10 -9.07 16.40
C LEU A 176 -14.29 -8.94 17.37
N ASN A 177 -15.20 -9.89 17.36
CA ASN A 177 -16.33 -9.93 18.28
C ASN A 177 -15.88 -10.02 19.75
N TRP A 178 -14.86 -10.82 20.03
CA TRP A 178 -14.29 -10.93 21.37
C TRP A 178 -13.70 -9.60 21.85
N LEU A 179 -12.94 -8.91 20.98
CA LEU A 179 -12.41 -7.57 21.28
C LEU A 179 -13.53 -6.56 21.51
N ASN A 180 -14.54 -6.54 20.64
CA ASN A 180 -15.66 -5.63 20.77
C ASN A 180 -16.40 -5.84 22.11
N ALA A 181 -16.66 -7.08 22.47
CA ALA A 181 -17.27 -7.42 23.75
C ALA A 181 -16.41 -6.96 24.96
N HIS A 182 -15.08 -7.01 24.82
CA HIS A 182 -14.16 -6.50 25.85
C HIS A 182 -14.34 -4.99 26.04
N TYR A 183 -14.32 -4.22 24.96
CA TYR A 183 -14.46 -2.76 25.01
C TYR A 183 -15.85 -2.32 25.47
N ILE A 184 -16.93 -2.98 25.02
CA ILE A 184 -18.30 -2.71 25.48
C ILE A 184 -18.42 -2.83 27.00
N LYS A 185 -17.77 -3.84 27.61
CA LYS A 185 -17.80 -4.03 29.06
C LYS A 185 -17.06 -2.95 29.86
N GLN A 186 -16.21 -2.17 29.20
CA GLN A 186 -15.47 -1.06 29.82
C GLN A 186 -16.13 0.30 29.59
N THR A 187 -17.14 0.35 28.75
CA THR A 187 -17.91 1.55 28.47
C THR A 187 -19.09 1.58 29.45
N ASP A 188 -19.10 2.55 30.38
CA ASP A 188 -20.24 2.80 31.29
C ASP A 188 -21.39 3.52 30.59
#